data_a05b2fd1404a1159dd2aa0aa3110feb9
#
_entry.id   a05b2fd1404a1159dd2aa0aa3110feb9
#
_cell.length_a   1.000
_cell.length_b   1.000
_cell.length_c   1.000
_cell.angle_alpha   90.00
_cell.angle_beta   90.00
_cell.angle_gamma   90.00
#
_symmetry.space_group_name_H-M   'P 1'
#
loop_
_entity.id
_entity.type
_entity.pdbx_description
1 polymer ?
#
loop_
_entity_poly.entity_id
_entity_poly.type
_entity_poly.pdbx_seq_one_letter_code
_entity_poly.pdbx_strand_id
1 'polypeptide(L)'
;FKQKTAYEISACLVGSEMCIRDSANTLLAHSPPQFDSKKNCRKKHSMLKGIAKLKGYSGGEIIKFNSYTGLDQRTVLTDGHLNNPIEITGYLRLPEGTGKVPIVIYTHSSGGPGDYVWDDFVYHAAQNLLKEGIGVMYIDNFCPRGARETWRDQSRVPLINGAIDALMALKLLQSHPRSNGKFGTTGHSRGGTNSFYLADVKLTSKFLEGTKGFDAILPEAAECRMAGFFAEPELTSNTTMLVVHGGADDYTLAKFCKEHAERIKAPPGKVKVDIKEGWYHAWHAGKKPWREKMAMTLHDCPDFYVDNEGRFTNPIWVEWMVNKHKKYPSVEAFYETAQTEPRKAWKTAFKVMKKEKCISKGVTIGGDNADVYMPQFINFFKENLL
;
A
#
# COMPACT_ATOMS: atom_id res chain seq x y z
N PHE A 1 14.49 39.14 -14.65
CA PHE A 1 14.15 38.66 -13.31
C PHE A 1 12.96 37.68 -13.44
N LYS A 2 13.20 36.40 -13.36
CA LYS A 2 12.13 35.39 -13.29
C LYS A 2 11.66 35.30 -11.84
N GLN A 3 10.37 35.55 -11.61
CA GLN A 3 9.72 35.35 -10.31
C GLN A 3 9.82 33.87 -9.92
N LYS A 4 10.41 33.60 -8.76
CA LYS A 4 10.37 32.28 -8.12
C LYS A 4 8.95 32.02 -7.62
N THR A 5 8.45 30.81 -7.80
CA THR A 5 7.12 30.42 -7.34
C THR A 5 7.07 30.35 -5.79
N ALA A 6 5.92 30.63 -5.20
CA ALA A 6 5.70 30.63 -3.74
C ALA A 6 6.17 29.35 -3.01
N TYR A 7 6.33 28.26 -3.73
CA TYR A 7 6.79 26.95 -3.22
C TYR A 7 8.29 26.92 -2.88
N GLU A 8 9.13 27.70 -3.60
CA GLU A 8 10.57 27.77 -3.33
C GLU A 8 10.91 28.66 -2.12
N ILE A 9 9.97 29.53 -1.72
CA ILE A 9 10.18 30.45 -0.59
C ILE A 9 9.78 29.84 0.76
N SER A 10 8.81 28.92 0.76
CA SER A 10 8.31 28.28 1.99
C SER A 10 9.28 27.25 2.60
N ALA A 11 10.23 26.72 1.83
CA ALA A 11 11.21 25.73 2.30
C ALA A 11 12.40 26.34 3.08
N CYS A 12 12.49 27.68 3.14
CA CYS A 12 13.63 28.38 3.76
C CYS A 12 13.33 29.08 5.10
N LEU A 13 12.14 28.89 5.70
CA LEU A 13 11.71 29.71 6.86
C LEU A 13 11.56 28.96 8.20
N VAL A 14 12.11 27.76 8.37
CA VAL A 14 12.20 27.14 9.69
C VAL A 14 13.67 26.84 9.99
N GLY A 15 14.23 27.59 10.92
CA GLY A 15 15.62 27.51 11.29
C GLY A 15 16.01 26.19 11.94
N SER A 16 16.87 25.52 11.29
CA SER A 16 18.06 24.81 11.73
C SER A 16 18.71 24.17 10.49
N GLU A 17 19.97 24.43 10.35
CA GLU A 17 20.80 24.11 9.20
C GLU A 17 20.72 22.63 8.80
N MET A 18 20.02 22.34 7.75
CA MET A 18 20.35 21.27 6.82
C MET A 18 19.78 21.60 5.45
N CYS A 19 20.63 22.18 4.61
CA CYS A 19 20.35 22.36 3.20
C CYS A 19 20.13 20.97 2.54
N ILE A 20 18.88 20.64 2.27
CA ILE A 20 18.46 19.40 1.57
C ILE A 20 18.97 19.37 0.10
N ARG A 21 19.83 20.30 -0.30
CA ARG A 21 20.33 20.35 -1.68
C ARG A 21 21.40 19.31 -2.02
N ASP A 22 22.18 18.84 -1.06
CA ASP A 22 23.28 17.91 -1.33
C ASP A 22 22.90 16.43 -1.19
N SER A 23 21.82 16.12 -0.45
CA SER A 23 21.33 14.76 -0.32
C SER A 23 20.46 14.28 -1.50
N ALA A 24 19.81 15.19 -2.23
CA ALA A 24 18.98 14.83 -3.39
C ALA A 24 19.82 14.33 -4.57
N ASN A 25 21.02 14.88 -4.79
CA ASN A 25 21.87 14.47 -5.90
C ASN A 25 22.64 13.16 -5.64
N THR A 26 22.91 12.84 -4.37
CA THR A 26 23.60 11.58 -4.02
C THR A 26 22.63 10.39 -3.98
N LEU A 27 21.35 10.61 -3.70
CA LEU A 27 20.30 9.56 -3.67
C LEU A 27 19.81 9.15 -5.06
N LEU A 28 19.99 10.01 -6.09
CA LEU A 28 19.62 9.69 -7.48
C LEU A 28 20.63 8.78 -8.20
N ALA A 29 21.82 8.58 -7.65
CA ALA A 29 22.89 7.81 -8.29
C ALA A 29 22.70 6.29 -8.24
N HIS A 30 21.72 5.77 -7.48
CA HIS A 30 21.49 4.33 -7.30
C HIS A 30 20.15 3.83 -7.87
N SER A 31 19.52 4.55 -8.79
CA SER A 31 18.41 3.97 -9.56
C SER A 31 18.95 2.83 -10.44
N PRO A 32 18.35 1.63 -10.41
CA PRO A 32 18.81 0.51 -11.22
C PRO A 32 18.78 0.91 -12.71
N PRO A 33 19.85 0.69 -13.48
CA PRO A 33 20.10 1.34 -14.78
C PRO A 33 19.24 0.86 -15.95
N GLN A 34 18.19 0.07 -15.79
CA GLN A 34 17.52 -0.59 -16.93
C GLN A 34 16.01 -0.51 -17.00
N PHE A 35 15.36 0.39 -16.28
CA PHE A 35 13.90 0.48 -16.38
C PHE A 35 13.43 1.86 -16.85
N ASP A 36 13.00 1.96 -18.13
CA ASP A 36 12.33 3.15 -18.65
C ASP A 36 10.86 3.18 -18.16
N SER A 37 10.68 3.66 -16.94
CA SER A 37 9.35 3.86 -16.33
C SER A 37 8.47 4.77 -17.20
N LYS A 38 9.07 5.75 -17.91
CA LYS A 38 8.33 6.72 -18.74
C LYS A 38 7.59 6.03 -19.89
N LYS A 39 8.20 5.06 -20.55
CA LYS A 39 7.62 4.40 -21.73
C LYS A 39 6.49 3.41 -21.34
N ASN A 40 6.69 2.65 -20.27
CA ASN A 40 5.77 1.58 -19.87
C ASN A 40 4.60 2.04 -19.00
N CYS A 41 4.74 3.18 -18.30
CA CYS A 41 3.73 3.73 -17.41
C CYS A 41 2.90 4.88 -18.02
N ARG A 42 3.30 5.42 -19.18
CA ARG A 42 2.65 6.59 -19.80
C ARG A 42 1.12 6.48 -19.95
N LYS A 43 0.62 5.33 -20.36
CA LYS A 43 -0.84 5.12 -20.52
C LYS A 43 -1.58 5.16 -19.18
N LYS A 44 -1.03 4.51 -18.15
CA LYS A 44 -1.64 4.47 -16.80
C LYS A 44 -1.54 5.83 -16.09
N HIS A 45 -0.42 6.54 -16.25
CA HIS A 45 -0.31 7.93 -15.76
C HIS A 45 -1.31 8.91 -16.41
N SER A 46 -1.75 8.65 -17.64
CA SER A 46 -2.77 9.50 -18.28
C SER A 46 -4.14 9.37 -17.62
N MET A 47 -4.49 8.19 -17.08
CA MET A 47 -5.74 7.99 -16.34
C MET A 47 -5.70 8.66 -14.97
N LEU A 48 -4.58 8.54 -14.24
CA LEU A 48 -4.40 9.27 -12.98
C LEU A 48 -4.40 10.79 -13.19
N LYS A 49 -3.85 11.29 -14.31
CA LYS A 49 -4.01 12.69 -14.72
C LYS A 49 -5.48 13.07 -15.01
N GLY A 50 -6.27 12.11 -15.46
CA GLY A 50 -7.73 12.26 -15.62
C GLY A 50 -8.40 12.46 -14.26
N ILE A 51 -8.07 11.63 -13.26
CA ILE A 51 -8.53 11.80 -11.87
C ILE A 51 -8.13 13.19 -11.33
N ALA A 52 -6.89 13.64 -11.62
CA ALA A 52 -6.42 14.97 -11.24
C ALA A 52 -7.14 16.14 -11.96
N LYS A 53 -7.84 15.90 -13.07
CA LYS A 53 -8.51 16.94 -13.90
C LYS A 53 -10.03 16.94 -13.78
N LEU A 54 -10.61 16.34 -12.76
CA LEU A 54 -12.07 16.27 -12.58
C LEU A 54 -12.71 17.67 -12.60
N LYS A 55 -13.73 17.86 -13.46
CA LYS A 55 -14.52 19.09 -13.50
C LYS A 55 -15.19 19.33 -12.14
N GLY A 56 -15.10 20.55 -11.63
CA GLY A 56 -15.76 20.98 -10.40
C GLY A 56 -14.89 20.89 -9.14
N TYR A 57 -13.62 20.47 -9.25
CA TYR A 57 -12.68 20.47 -8.13
C TYR A 57 -11.39 21.16 -8.52
N SER A 58 -11.02 22.22 -7.79
CA SER A 58 -9.79 22.95 -8.04
C SER A 58 -8.55 22.09 -7.75
N GLY A 59 -7.67 22.01 -8.74
CA GLY A 59 -6.27 21.68 -8.55
C GLY A 59 -5.92 20.32 -7.98
N GLY A 60 -5.96 19.24 -8.81
CA GLY A 60 -5.14 18.08 -8.49
C GLY A 60 -3.67 18.41 -8.62
N GLU A 61 -2.87 18.06 -7.62
CA GLU A 61 -1.43 18.28 -7.57
C GLU A 61 -0.69 16.97 -7.76
N ILE A 62 0.34 16.98 -8.62
CA ILE A 62 1.28 15.86 -8.74
C ILE A 62 2.40 16.11 -7.76
N ILE A 63 2.52 15.24 -6.77
CA ILE A 63 3.55 15.32 -5.74
C ILE A 63 4.54 14.19 -5.97
N LYS A 64 5.83 14.53 -5.96
CA LYS A 64 6.93 13.57 -5.96
C LYS A 64 7.59 13.58 -4.61
N PHE A 65 7.88 12.42 -4.07
CA PHE A 65 8.49 12.28 -2.76
C PHE A 65 9.41 11.06 -2.70
N ASN A 66 10.38 11.13 -1.81
CA ASN A 66 11.31 10.04 -1.59
C ASN A 66 10.64 8.92 -0.78
N SER A 67 10.91 7.70 -1.17
CA SER A 67 10.49 6.48 -0.51
C SER A 67 11.59 5.41 -0.62
N TYR A 68 11.27 4.17 -0.25
CA TYR A 68 12.23 3.09 -0.22
C TYR A 68 11.60 1.80 -0.74
N THR A 69 12.45 0.84 -1.13
CA THR A 69 12.01 -0.51 -1.49
C THR A 69 12.48 -1.50 -0.44
N GLY A 70 11.54 -2.18 0.22
CA GLY A 70 11.79 -3.27 1.18
C GLY A 70 11.28 -4.61 0.64
N LEU A 71 11.69 -5.70 1.27
CA LEU A 71 11.13 -7.03 1.03
C LEU A 71 9.92 -7.30 1.92
N ASP A 72 10.09 -7.07 3.22
CA ASP A 72 9.19 -7.43 4.31
C ASP A 72 9.38 -6.49 5.51
N GLN A 73 8.70 -6.79 6.61
CA GLN A 73 8.81 -5.99 7.82
C GLN A 73 10.21 -6.06 8.45
N ARG A 74 10.93 -7.20 8.35
CA ARG A 74 12.30 -7.30 8.83
C ARG A 74 13.20 -6.27 8.15
N THR A 75 13.09 -6.16 6.81
CA THR A 75 13.88 -5.18 6.05
C THR A 75 13.68 -3.76 6.56
N VAL A 76 12.46 -3.43 7.03
CA VAL A 76 12.18 -2.12 7.66
C VAL A 76 12.74 -2.03 9.07
N LEU A 77 12.50 -3.03 9.91
CA LEU A 77 12.97 -3.05 11.31
C LEU A 77 14.49 -2.90 11.42
N THR A 78 15.22 -3.49 10.48
CA THR A 78 16.70 -3.49 10.44
C THR A 78 17.28 -2.38 9.56
N ASP A 79 16.46 -1.40 9.17
CA ASP A 79 16.82 -0.25 8.33
C ASP A 79 17.38 -0.62 6.95
N GLY A 80 17.25 -1.88 6.53
CA GLY A 80 17.72 -2.37 5.23
C GLY A 80 17.01 -1.72 4.03
N HIS A 81 15.77 -1.23 4.22
CA HIS A 81 15.05 -0.48 3.18
C HIS A 81 15.77 0.81 2.78
N LEU A 82 16.54 1.43 3.68
CA LEU A 82 17.31 2.65 3.41
C LEU A 82 18.36 2.46 2.30
N ASN A 83 18.81 1.21 2.06
CA ASN A 83 19.73 0.87 0.98
C ASN A 83 19.09 0.96 -0.42
N ASN A 84 17.77 1.08 -0.50
CA ASN A 84 17.02 1.00 -1.75
C ASN A 84 16.07 2.21 -1.92
N PRO A 85 16.60 3.45 -2.00
CA PRO A 85 15.79 4.66 -2.17
C PRO A 85 15.12 4.68 -3.54
N ILE A 86 13.93 5.32 -3.60
CA ILE A 86 13.15 5.48 -4.82
C ILE A 86 12.30 6.75 -4.74
N GLU A 87 12.10 7.44 -5.88
CA GLU A 87 11.14 8.54 -5.97
C GLU A 87 9.76 7.99 -6.36
N ILE A 88 8.75 8.32 -5.60
CA ILE A 88 7.34 7.93 -5.80
C ILE A 88 6.54 9.15 -6.26
N THR A 89 5.49 8.88 -7.04
CA THR A 89 4.54 9.91 -7.48
C THR A 89 3.19 9.68 -6.81
N GLY A 90 2.63 10.73 -6.22
CA GLY A 90 1.28 10.80 -5.70
C GLY A 90 0.45 11.86 -6.43
N TYR A 91 -0.86 11.71 -6.39
CA TYR A 91 -1.85 12.62 -6.97
C TYR A 91 -2.75 13.10 -5.84
N LEU A 92 -2.48 14.31 -5.33
CA LEU A 92 -3.25 14.92 -4.25
C LEU A 92 -4.40 15.74 -4.83
N ARG A 93 -5.59 15.56 -4.25
CA ARG A 93 -6.75 16.43 -4.47
C ARG A 93 -7.33 16.85 -3.14
N LEU A 94 -7.62 18.12 -3.05
CA LEU A 94 -8.21 18.72 -1.86
C LEU A 94 -9.57 19.32 -2.21
N PRO A 95 -10.52 19.37 -1.26
CA PRO A 95 -11.75 20.14 -1.42
C PRO A 95 -11.46 21.59 -1.77
N GLU A 96 -12.43 22.26 -2.38
CA GLU A 96 -12.33 23.70 -2.67
C GLU A 96 -12.15 24.52 -1.38
N GLY A 97 -11.61 25.73 -1.53
CA GLY A 97 -11.35 26.62 -0.42
C GLY A 97 -9.91 26.55 0.12
N THR A 98 -9.67 27.25 1.22
CA THR A 98 -8.32 27.40 1.83
C THR A 98 -8.19 26.75 3.20
N GLY A 99 -9.28 26.22 3.76
CA GLY A 99 -9.32 25.57 5.07
C GLY A 99 -8.50 24.29 5.13
N LYS A 100 -8.08 23.94 6.32
CA LYS A 100 -7.41 22.67 6.59
C LYS A 100 -8.42 21.51 6.59
N VAL A 101 -8.05 20.39 5.98
CA VAL A 101 -8.90 19.22 5.77
C VAL A 101 -8.17 17.93 6.14
N PRO A 102 -8.89 16.88 6.54
CA PRO A 102 -8.30 15.54 6.64
C PRO A 102 -8.01 14.99 5.24
N ILE A 103 -7.08 14.01 5.15
CA ILE A 103 -6.68 13.44 3.87
C ILE A 103 -6.68 11.92 3.94
N VAL A 104 -7.30 11.26 2.96
CA VAL A 104 -7.26 9.80 2.77
C VAL A 104 -6.21 9.46 1.72
N ILE A 105 -5.27 8.58 2.08
CA ILE A 105 -4.26 8.05 1.17
C ILE A 105 -4.75 6.71 0.63
N TYR A 106 -4.81 6.60 -0.69
CA TYR A 106 -5.22 5.40 -1.39
C TYR A 106 -4.04 4.68 -2.02
N THR A 107 -3.89 3.38 -1.73
CA THR A 107 -2.91 2.49 -2.36
C THR A 107 -3.62 1.52 -3.31
N HIS A 108 -3.13 1.40 -4.54
CA HIS A 108 -3.79 0.62 -5.59
C HIS A 108 -3.67 -0.91 -5.41
N SER A 109 -4.55 -1.63 -6.09
CA SER A 109 -4.55 -3.09 -6.18
C SER A 109 -3.39 -3.65 -7.02
N SER A 110 -3.35 -4.98 -7.21
CA SER A 110 -2.40 -5.66 -8.08
C SER A 110 -2.53 -5.30 -9.56
N GLY A 111 -3.63 -4.68 -9.97
CA GLY A 111 -3.81 -4.10 -11.31
C GLY A 111 -2.93 -2.90 -11.57
N GLY A 112 -2.48 -2.24 -10.52
CA GLY A 112 -1.66 -1.03 -10.56
C GLY A 112 -2.48 0.22 -10.82
N PRO A 113 -1.82 1.39 -10.88
CA PRO A 113 -2.51 2.64 -11.16
C PRO A 113 -3.13 2.62 -12.55
N GLY A 114 -4.40 2.98 -12.67
CA GLY A 114 -5.17 2.94 -13.89
C GLY A 114 -5.69 1.53 -14.25
N ASP A 115 -5.99 0.71 -13.26
CA ASP A 115 -6.72 -0.53 -13.44
C ASP A 115 -8.20 -0.22 -13.68
N TYR A 116 -8.69 -0.50 -14.88
CA TYR A 116 -10.07 -0.21 -15.27
C TYR A 116 -11.14 -0.89 -14.41
N VAL A 117 -10.78 -1.95 -13.70
CA VAL A 117 -11.68 -2.68 -12.78
C VAL A 117 -12.00 -1.86 -11.53
N TRP A 118 -11.11 -0.94 -11.18
CA TRP A 118 -11.15 -0.16 -9.92
C TRP A 118 -11.32 1.32 -10.13
N ASP A 119 -10.89 1.83 -11.28
CA ASP A 119 -10.79 3.26 -11.50
C ASP A 119 -12.14 3.96 -11.36
N ASP A 120 -13.23 3.33 -11.77
CA ASP A 120 -14.57 3.92 -11.62
C ASP A 120 -14.96 4.04 -10.15
N PHE A 121 -14.79 2.99 -9.33
CA PHE A 121 -15.10 3.06 -7.91
C PHE A 121 -14.21 4.08 -7.19
N VAL A 122 -12.90 3.99 -7.37
CA VAL A 122 -11.93 4.91 -6.73
C VAL A 122 -12.19 6.35 -7.13
N TYR A 123 -12.54 6.57 -8.39
CA TYR A 123 -12.92 7.88 -8.90
C TYR A 123 -14.17 8.44 -8.20
N HIS A 124 -15.24 7.65 -8.11
CA HIS A 124 -16.46 8.08 -7.44
C HIS A 124 -16.28 8.21 -5.92
N ALA A 125 -15.51 7.33 -5.30
CA ALA A 125 -15.16 7.43 -3.88
C ALA A 125 -14.38 8.70 -3.60
N ALA A 126 -13.38 9.04 -4.43
CA ALA A 126 -12.62 10.29 -4.31
C ALA A 126 -13.51 11.50 -4.44
N GLN A 127 -14.45 11.53 -5.43
CA GLN A 127 -15.41 12.62 -5.58
C GLN A 127 -16.30 12.79 -4.36
N ASN A 128 -16.80 11.68 -3.80
CA ASN A 128 -17.69 11.73 -2.65
C ASN A 128 -16.93 12.18 -1.39
N LEU A 129 -15.70 11.71 -1.16
CA LEU A 129 -14.86 12.20 -0.06
C LEU A 129 -14.59 13.70 -0.18
N LEU A 130 -14.28 14.20 -1.38
CA LEU A 130 -14.06 15.64 -1.61
C LEU A 130 -15.30 16.47 -1.32
N LYS A 131 -16.52 15.99 -1.67
CA LYS A 131 -17.80 16.65 -1.33
C LYS A 131 -18.01 16.74 0.18
N GLU A 132 -17.54 15.72 0.93
CA GLU A 132 -17.61 15.70 2.38
C GLU A 132 -16.48 16.51 3.06
N GLY A 133 -15.66 17.22 2.31
CA GLY A 133 -14.56 18.01 2.87
C GLY A 133 -13.29 17.21 3.18
N ILE A 134 -13.16 16.00 2.66
CA ILE A 134 -12.01 15.12 2.87
C ILE A 134 -11.14 15.10 1.62
N GLY A 135 -9.86 15.45 1.76
CA GLY A 135 -8.86 15.35 0.69
C GLY A 135 -8.50 13.90 0.38
N VAL A 136 -7.99 13.65 -0.84
CA VAL A 136 -7.56 12.32 -1.26
C VAL A 136 -6.20 12.38 -1.93
N MET A 137 -5.34 11.42 -1.63
CA MET A 137 -4.07 11.22 -2.31
C MET A 137 -3.97 9.80 -2.84
N TYR A 138 -3.76 9.66 -4.14
CA TYR A 138 -3.54 8.38 -4.80
C TYR A 138 -2.06 8.18 -5.08
N ILE A 139 -1.49 7.02 -4.75
CA ILE A 139 -0.04 6.75 -4.87
C ILE A 139 0.21 5.73 -5.97
N ASP A 140 1.24 5.96 -6.81
CA ASP A 140 1.75 4.99 -7.77
C ASP A 140 2.93 4.21 -7.18
N ASN A 141 2.63 3.03 -6.64
CA ASN A 141 3.64 2.13 -6.06
C ASN A 141 4.43 1.32 -7.10
N PHE A 142 3.95 1.23 -8.34
CA PHE A 142 4.46 0.26 -9.32
C PHE A 142 5.35 0.86 -10.39
N CYS A 143 4.93 1.96 -11.02
CA CYS A 143 5.66 2.53 -12.15
C CYS A 143 7.11 2.88 -11.82
N PRO A 144 7.43 3.49 -10.66
CA PRO A 144 8.80 3.74 -10.26
C PRO A 144 9.62 2.46 -10.09
N ARG A 145 8.97 1.35 -9.65
CA ARG A 145 9.61 0.04 -9.47
C ARG A 145 9.63 -0.82 -10.72
N GLY A 146 9.22 -0.28 -11.85
CA GLY A 146 9.28 -1.00 -13.08
C GLY A 146 8.20 -2.03 -13.32
N ALA A 147 7.05 -1.89 -12.67
CA ALA A 147 5.90 -2.75 -12.87
C ALA A 147 4.69 -1.94 -13.35
N ARG A 148 3.87 -2.54 -14.19
CA ARG A 148 2.57 -1.98 -14.59
C ARG A 148 1.43 -2.60 -13.80
N GLU A 149 1.58 -3.88 -13.48
CA GLU A 149 0.65 -4.71 -12.74
C GLU A 149 1.42 -5.89 -12.09
N THR A 150 0.82 -6.53 -11.12
CA THR A 150 1.39 -7.73 -10.47
C THR A 150 0.40 -8.90 -10.40
N TRP A 151 -0.86 -8.74 -10.77
CA TRP A 151 -1.88 -9.77 -10.63
C TRP A 151 -1.59 -11.07 -11.39
N ARG A 152 -0.82 -10.99 -12.50
CA ARG A 152 -0.33 -12.15 -13.25
C ARG A 152 0.97 -12.73 -12.69
N ASP A 153 1.73 -11.91 -11.98
CA ASP A 153 3.04 -12.27 -11.44
C ASP A 153 3.36 -11.41 -10.21
N GLN A 154 2.95 -11.86 -9.05
CA GLN A 154 3.13 -11.16 -7.77
C GLN A 154 4.61 -11.01 -7.37
N SER A 155 5.54 -11.72 -8.05
CA SER A 155 6.98 -11.62 -7.78
C SER A 155 7.64 -10.30 -8.24
N ARG A 156 6.89 -9.44 -8.96
CA ARG A 156 7.45 -8.21 -9.53
C ARG A 156 7.78 -7.15 -8.50
N VAL A 157 6.92 -7.00 -7.50
CA VAL A 157 7.06 -6.00 -6.42
C VAL A 157 6.69 -6.65 -5.10
N PRO A 158 7.54 -6.61 -4.06
CA PRO A 158 7.17 -7.07 -2.71
C PRO A 158 5.95 -6.33 -2.16
N LEU A 159 5.17 -7.00 -1.32
CA LEU A 159 3.87 -6.50 -0.84
C LEU A 159 4.01 -5.22 -0.01
N ILE A 160 4.97 -5.17 0.91
CA ILE A 160 5.15 -4.07 1.87
C ILE A 160 5.41 -2.68 1.24
N ASN A 161 5.84 -2.64 -0.04
CA ASN A 161 6.27 -1.37 -0.64
C ASN A 161 5.17 -0.31 -0.72
N GLY A 162 3.92 -0.72 -0.90
CA GLY A 162 2.81 0.23 -0.86
C GLY A 162 2.60 0.85 0.52
N ALA A 163 2.87 0.09 1.59
CA ALA A 163 2.81 0.62 2.95
C ALA A 163 3.96 1.59 3.24
N ILE A 164 5.19 1.25 2.83
CA ILE A 164 6.34 2.17 2.96
C ILE A 164 6.04 3.50 2.24
N ASP A 165 5.53 3.43 1.01
CA ASP A 165 5.18 4.61 0.22
C ASP A 165 4.07 5.45 0.88
N ALA A 166 3.06 4.78 1.46
CA ALA A 166 1.97 5.46 2.18
C ALA A 166 2.45 6.15 3.46
N LEU A 167 3.40 5.54 4.21
CA LEU A 167 4.02 6.16 5.39
C LEU A 167 4.87 7.38 5.01
N MET A 168 5.62 7.30 3.92
CA MET A 168 6.39 8.44 3.42
C MET A 168 5.48 9.57 2.92
N ALA A 169 4.35 9.23 2.27
CA ALA A 169 3.33 10.21 1.89
C ALA A 169 2.66 10.83 3.12
N LEU A 170 2.33 10.04 4.13
CA LEU A 170 1.78 10.55 5.39
C LEU A 170 2.76 11.54 6.05
N LYS A 171 4.03 11.19 6.17
CA LYS A 171 5.07 12.07 6.71
C LYS A 171 5.16 13.40 5.96
N LEU A 172 5.08 13.38 4.64
CA LEU A 172 5.04 14.56 3.80
C LEU A 172 3.77 15.40 4.07
N LEU A 173 2.61 14.75 4.09
CA LEU A 173 1.31 15.42 4.23
C LEU A 173 1.07 15.98 5.64
N GLN A 174 1.74 15.47 6.67
CA GLN A 174 1.68 16.05 8.01
C GLN A 174 2.12 17.52 8.03
N SER A 175 3.06 17.92 7.18
CA SER A 175 3.52 19.30 7.02
C SER A 175 2.79 20.08 5.93
N HIS A 176 1.81 19.49 5.24
CA HIS A 176 1.07 20.15 4.17
C HIS A 176 0.18 21.29 4.73
N PRO A 177 0.22 22.52 4.18
CA PRO A 177 -0.47 23.68 4.76
C PRO A 177 -1.99 23.51 4.85
N ARG A 178 -2.57 22.69 3.98
CA ARG A 178 -4.01 22.36 3.97
C ARG A 178 -4.36 21.11 4.80
N SER A 179 -3.41 20.47 5.48
CA SER A 179 -3.71 19.33 6.37
C SER A 179 -4.20 19.78 7.73
N ASN A 180 -5.25 19.14 8.25
CA ASN A 180 -5.70 19.32 9.63
C ASN A 180 -5.03 18.35 10.62
N GLY A 181 -4.11 17.48 10.13
CA GLY A 181 -3.40 16.49 10.94
C GLY A 181 -4.14 15.17 11.15
N LYS A 182 -5.34 14.99 10.55
CA LYS A 182 -6.06 13.71 10.55
C LYS A 182 -5.93 13.01 9.21
N PHE A 183 -5.62 11.71 9.24
CA PHE A 183 -5.34 10.94 8.04
C PHE A 183 -6.05 9.60 8.03
N GLY A 184 -6.63 9.27 6.88
CA GLY A 184 -7.14 7.93 6.58
C GLY A 184 -6.28 7.21 5.55
N THR A 185 -6.40 5.89 5.49
CA THR A 185 -5.86 5.09 4.40
C THR A 185 -6.80 3.95 4.02
N THR A 186 -6.75 3.62 2.74
CA THR A 186 -7.51 2.49 2.19
C THR A 186 -6.83 1.93 0.94
N GLY A 187 -7.32 0.82 0.51
CA GLY A 187 -6.99 0.18 -0.74
C GLY A 187 -7.57 -1.21 -0.79
N HIS A 188 -7.70 -1.70 -2.01
CA HIS A 188 -8.28 -3.00 -2.25
C HIS A 188 -7.21 -4.02 -2.61
N SER A 189 -7.42 -5.31 -2.27
CA SER A 189 -6.53 -6.40 -2.60
C SER A 189 -5.11 -6.14 -2.05
N ARG A 190 -4.11 -6.03 -2.89
CA ARG A 190 -2.76 -5.59 -2.49
C ARG A 190 -2.78 -4.25 -1.72
N GLY A 191 -3.64 -3.31 -2.11
CA GLY A 191 -3.85 -2.06 -1.37
C GLY A 191 -4.42 -2.29 0.02
N GLY A 192 -5.35 -3.23 0.15
CA GLY A 192 -5.87 -3.67 1.46
C GLY A 192 -4.79 -4.30 2.33
N THR A 193 -3.90 -5.12 1.74
CA THR A 193 -2.72 -5.66 2.43
C THR A 193 -1.81 -4.53 2.93
N ASN A 194 -1.60 -3.50 2.11
CA ASN A 194 -0.83 -2.32 2.53
C ASN A 194 -1.49 -1.63 3.73
N SER A 195 -2.81 -1.51 3.73
CA SER A 195 -3.56 -0.90 4.84
C SER A 195 -3.40 -1.68 6.15
N PHE A 196 -3.32 -3.00 6.11
CA PHE A 196 -3.00 -3.80 7.30
C PHE A 196 -1.61 -3.54 7.86
N TYR A 197 -0.58 -3.43 7.01
CA TYR A 197 0.76 -3.04 7.47
C TYR A 197 0.76 -1.70 8.18
N LEU A 198 -0.05 -0.74 7.69
CA LEU A 198 -0.14 0.62 8.24
C LEU A 198 -0.85 0.70 9.59
N ALA A 199 -1.52 -0.37 9.99
CA ALA A 199 -2.16 -0.47 11.30
C ALA A 199 -1.17 -0.79 12.43
N ASP A 200 -0.02 -1.41 12.12
CA ASP A 200 0.93 -1.88 13.13
C ASP A 200 1.89 -0.78 13.60
N VAL A 201 1.94 -0.60 14.93
CA VAL A 201 2.77 0.43 15.56
C VAL A 201 4.27 0.20 15.35
N LYS A 202 4.72 -1.06 15.28
CA LYS A 202 6.15 -1.38 15.10
C LYS A 202 6.66 -0.92 13.73
N LEU A 203 5.80 -1.07 12.69
CA LEU A 203 6.13 -0.59 11.37
C LEU A 203 6.03 0.94 11.28
N THR A 204 4.94 1.52 11.78
CA THR A 204 4.69 2.95 11.66
C THR A 204 5.70 3.78 12.43
N SER A 205 6.13 3.35 13.62
CA SER A 205 7.13 4.04 14.45
C SER A 205 8.52 4.11 13.81
N LYS A 206 8.82 3.30 12.81
CA LYS A 206 10.09 3.41 12.04
C LYS A 206 10.11 4.62 11.10
N PHE A 207 8.96 5.16 10.75
CA PHE A 207 8.82 6.28 9.82
C PHE A 207 8.27 7.55 10.48
N LEU A 208 7.47 7.39 11.53
CA LEU A 208 6.76 8.46 12.21
C LEU A 208 7.23 8.55 13.67
N GLU A 209 7.16 9.73 14.24
CA GLU A 209 7.46 9.92 15.65
C GLU A 209 6.32 9.41 16.54
N GLY A 210 6.66 8.64 17.57
CA GLY A 210 5.71 8.10 18.55
C GLY A 210 4.88 6.93 18.03
N THR A 211 3.70 6.74 18.62
CA THR A 211 2.82 5.59 18.36
C THR A 211 1.61 5.94 17.49
N LYS A 212 1.54 7.17 16.98
CA LYS A 212 0.44 7.62 16.12
C LYS A 212 0.71 7.25 14.68
N GLY A 213 -0.35 6.79 14.00
CA GLY A 213 -0.35 6.51 12.58
C GLY A 213 -1.56 7.15 11.90
N PHE A 214 -2.22 6.39 11.04
CA PHE A 214 -3.48 6.81 10.44
C PHE A 214 -4.63 6.75 11.45
N ASP A 215 -5.54 7.74 11.42
CA ASP A 215 -6.72 7.78 12.30
C ASP A 215 -7.79 6.78 11.85
N ALA A 216 -7.93 6.56 10.55
CA ALA A 216 -8.90 5.66 9.93
C ALA A 216 -8.23 4.74 8.92
N ILE A 217 -8.35 3.43 9.10
CA ILE A 217 -7.76 2.42 8.19
C ILE A 217 -8.88 1.49 7.69
N LEU A 218 -9.04 1.40 6.36
CA LEU A 218 -10.04 0.56 5.73
C LEU A 218 -9.40 -0.38 4.71
N PRO A 219 -8.91 -1.58 5.12
CA PRO A 219 -8.43 -2.60 4.20
C PRO A 219 -9.59 -3.33 3.55
N GLU A 220 -9.55 -3.44 2.22
CA GLU A 220 -10.56 -4.12 1.40
C GLU A 220 -9.96 -5.35 0.73
N ALA A 221 -10.60 -6.52 0.84
CA ALA A 221 -10.21 -7.77 0.19
C ALA A 221 -8.69 -8.07 0.24
N ALA A 222 -8.07 -7.87 1.37
CA ALA A 222 -6.61 -7.96 1.53
C ALA A 222 -6.09 -9.40 1.40
N GLU A 223 -4.84 -9.58 0.98
CA GLU A 223 -4.10 -10.82 1.15
C GLU A 223 -3.45 -10.83 2.54
N CYS A 224 -3.93 -11.71 3.41
CA CYS A 224 -3.51 -11.73 4.82
C CYS A 224 -2.68 -12.96 5.22
N ARG A 225 -2.57 -13.98 4.37
CA ARG A 225 -1.79 -15.18 4.68
C ARG A 225 -0.32 -15.06 4.31
N MET A 226 -0.05 -14.45 3.14
CA MET A 226 1.29 -14.38 2.53
C MET A 226 1.91 -12.98 2.60
N ALA A 227 1.42 -12.15 3.49
CA ALA A 227 1.85 -10.76 3.59
C ALA A 227 3.15 -10.56 4.40
N GLY A 228 3.52 -11.50 5.26
CA GLY A 228 4.65 -11.31 6.18
C GLY A 228 4.33 -10.34 7.31
N PHE A 229 3.08 -10.32 7.76
CA PHE A 229 2.64 -9.55 8.91
C PHE A 229 3.32 -10.03 10.19
N PHE A 230 3.38 -9.18 11.21
CA PHE A 230 3.77 -9.63 12.55
C PHE A 230 2.79 -10.68 13.07
N ALA A 231 3.33 -11.71 13.72
CA ALA A 231 2.51 -12.74 14.38
C ALA A 231 1.73 -12.14 15.57
N GLU A 232 2.30 -11.11 16.20
CA GLU A 232 1.72 -10.35 17.31
C GLU A 232 1.62 -8.87 16.91
N PRO A 233 0.65 -8.49 16.07
CA PRO A 233 0.47 -7.11 15.65
C PRO A 233 -0.17 -6.25 16.76
N GLU A 234 0.20 -4.98 16.80
CA GLU A 234 -0.37 -4.00 17.74
C GLU A 234 -0.83 -2.75 16.99
N LEU A 235 -2.09 -2.35 17.23
CA LEU A 235 -2.70 -1.19 16.58
C LEU A 235 -2.02 0.11 17.05
N THR A 236 -1.77 1.03 16.11
CA THR A 236 -1.38 2.39 16.45
C THR A 236 -2.43 3.11 17.32
N SER A 237 -1.98 3.96 18.24
CA SER A 237 -2.79 4.45 19.36
C SER A 237 -4.02 5.27 18.98
N ASN A 238 -4.02 5.93 17.80
CA ASN A 238 -5.13 6.77 17.32
C ASN A 238 -6.04 6.06 16.32
N THR A 239 -5.70 4.87 15.88
CA THR A 239 -6.37 4.20 14.74
C THR A 239 -7.72 3.61 15.11
N THR A 240 -8.68 3.76 14.20
CA THR A 240 -9.87 2.92 14.08
C THR A 240 -9.79 2.17 12.75
N MET A 241 -10.03 0.86 12.77
CA MET A 241 -9.90 -0.01 11.61
C MET A 241 -11.21 -0.74 11.29
N LEU A 242 -11.62 -0.69 10.03
CA LEU A 242 -12.73 -1.48 9.49
C LEU A 242 -12.23 -2.35 8.35
N VAL A 243 -12.13 -3.66 8.59
CA VAL A 243 -11.79 -4.64 7.55
C VAL A 243 -13.05 -5.02 6.79
N VAL A 244 -13.06 -4.83 5.47
CA VAL A 244 -14.16 -5.27 4.60
C VAL A 244 -13.66 -6.35 3.64
N HIS A 245 -14.36 -7.47 3.58
CA HIS A 245 -13.96 -8.59 2.75
C HIS A 245 -15.16 -9.31 2.14
N GLY A 246 -15.00 -9.86 0.93
CA GLY A 246 -16.00 -10.70 0.30
C GLY A 246 -15.98 -12.12 0.87
N GLY A 247 -17.14 -12.64 1.26
CA GLY A 247 -17.28 -14.01 1.77
C GLY A 247 -17.10 -15.08 0.70
N ALA A 248 -17.34 -14.74 -0.58
CA ALA A 248 -17.14 -15.62 -1.73
C ALA A 248 -15.80 -15.38 -2.45
N ASP A 249 -14.92 -14.55 -1.89
CA ASP A 249 -13.61 -14.23 -2.47
C ASP A 249 -12.69 -15.46 -2.46
N ASP A 250 -12.40 -15.99 -3.66
CA ASP A 250 -11.48 -17.11 -3.89
C ASP A 250 -10.09 -16.67 -4.36
N TYR A 251 -9.82 -15.35 -4.40
CA TYR A 251 -8.52 -14.79 -4.71
C TYR A 251 -7.69 -14.53 -3.44
N THR A 252 -8.28 -13.84 -2.48
CA THR A 252 -7.76 -13.57 -1.15
C THR A 252 -8.81 -14.01 -0.14
N LEU A 253 -8.54 -15.09 0.61
CA LEU A 253 -9.59 -15.70 1.42
C LEU A 253 -9.87 -14.87 2.68
N ALA A 254 -11.13 -14.48 2.87
CA ALA A 254 -11.61 -13.66 3.99
C ALA A 254 -11.20 -14.19 5.37
N LYS A 255 -11.18 -15.54 5.54
CA LYS A 255 -10.82 -16.17 6.81
C LYS A 255 -9.44 -15.75 7.33
N PHE A 256 -8.45 -15.58 6.47
CA PHE A 256 -7.09 -15.20 6.89
C PHE A 256 -7.01 -13.75 7.37
N CYS A 257 -7.80 -12.86 6.77
CA CYS A 257 -7.89 -11.48 7.22
C CYS A 257 -8.67 -11.35 8.52
N LYS A 258 -9.72 -12.15 8.70
CA LYS A 258 -10.44 -12.24 9.97
C LYS A 258 -9.51 -12.74 11.08
N GLU A 259 -8.82 -13.85 10.87
CA GLU A 259 -7.85 -14.43 11.81
C GLU A 259 -6.72 -13.43 12.15
N HIS A 260 -6.23 -12.68 11.16
CA HIS A 260 -5.20 -11.67 11.39
C HIS A 260 -5.75 -10.47 12.18
N ALA A 261 -6.94 -9.99 11.86
CA ALA A 261 -7.59 -8.89 12.58
C ALA A 261 -7.85 -9.25 14.06
N GLU A 262 -8.22 -10.50 14.35
CA GLU A 262 -8.41 -11.02 15.71
C GLU A 262 -7.11 -11.08 16.53
N ARG A 263 -5.94 -11.17 15.89
CA ARG A 263 -4.62 -11.13 16.54
C ARG A 263 -4.18 -9.71 16.90
N ILE A 264 -4.76 -8.68 16.27
CA ILE A 264 -4.32 -7.31 16.49
C ILE A 264 -4.65 -6.88 17.92
N LYS A 265 -3.62 -6.62 18.71
CA LYS A 265 -3.76 -6.04 20.04
C LYS A 265 -4.27 -4.61 19.89
N ALA A 266 -5.50 -4.37 20.32
CA ALA A 266 -6.19 -3.09 20.18
C ALA A 266 -7.18 -2.87 21.33
N PRO A 267 -7.52 -1.61 21.65
CA PRO A 267 -8.66 -1.32 22.54
C PRO A 267 -9.98 -1.88 21.97
N PRO A 268 -10.94 -2.25 22.83
CA PRO A 268 -12.23 -2.78 22.38
C PRO A 268 -12.92 -1.86 21.37
N GLY A 269 -13.44 -2.46 20.28
CA GLY A 269 -14.19 -1.76 19.23
C GLY A 269 -13.35 -0.98 18.22
N LYS A 270 -12.02 -0.93 18.39
CA LYS A 270 -11.12 -0.24 17.44
C LYS A 270 -10.86 -1.01 16.17
N VAL A 271 -10.95 -2.34 16.19
CA VAL A 271 -10.86 -3.20 15.00
C VAL A 271 -12.20 -3.86 14.78
N LYS A 272 -12.79 -3.66 13.61
CA LYS A 272 -14.04 -4.29 13.18
C LYS A 272 -13.82 -5.07 11.90
N VAL A 273 -14.49 -6.20 11.75
CA VAL A 273 -14.45 -7.04 10.53
C VAL A 273 -15.87 -7.18 10.00
N ASP A 274 -16.04 -6.88 8.73
CA ASP A 274 -17.29 -6.97 7.99
C ASP A 274 -17.11 -7.87 6.77
N ILE A 275 -17.60 -9.11 6.87
CA ILE A 275 -17.55 -10.08 5.76
C ILE A 275 -18.89 -10.01 5.01
N LYS A 276 -18.80 -9.62 3.75
CA LYS A 276 -19.94 -9.49 2.84
C LYS A 276 -20.24 -10.83 2.18
N GLU A 277 -21.25 -11.53 2.66
CA GLU A 277 -21.65 -12.83 2.13
C GLU A 277 -21.98 -12.74 0.63
N GLY A 278 -21.50 -13.71 -0.13
CA GLY A 278 -21.72 -13.79 -1.59
C GLY A 278 -20.92 -12.79 -2.44
N TRP A 279 -20.14 -11.88 -1.83
CA TRP A 279 -19.29 -10.95 -2.60
C TRP A 279 -17.97 -11.62 -2.98
N TYR A 280 -17.62 -11.50 -4.27
CA TYR A 280 -16.34 -11.96 -4.80
C TYR A 280 -15.27 -10.86 -4.69
N HIS A 281 -14.03 -11.22 -5.02
CA HIS A 281 -12.96 -10.22 -5.18
C HIS A 281 -13.36 -9.17 -6.21
N ALA A 282 -13.05 -7.90 -5.99
CA ALA A 282 -13.47 -6.81 -6.88
C ALA A 282 -15.01 -6.61 -6.97
N TRP A 283 -15.71 -6.74 -5.86
CA TRP A 283 -17.18 -6.60 -5.75
C TRP A 283 -17.77 -5.28 -6.27
N HIS A 284 -16.95 -4.27 -6.45
CA HIS A 284 -17.33 -2.94 -6.94
C HIS A 284 -16.87 -2.66 -8.37
N ALA A 285 -16.57 -3.69 -9.13
CA ALA A 285 -16.13 -3.55 -10.52
C ALA A 285 -17.24 -3.13 -11.52
N GLY A 286 -18.49 -3.00 -11.06
CA GLY A 286 -19.63 -2.67 -11.92
C GLY A 286 -19.93 -3.72 -12.98
N LYS A 287 -19.59 -4.99 -12.73
CA LYS A 287 -19.75 -6.10 -13.67
C LYS A 287 -20.11 -7.38 -12.93
N LYS A 288 -20.92 -8.23 -13.56
CA LYS A 288 -21.18 -9.57 -13.04
C LYS A 288 -19.88 -10.34 -12.79
N PRO A 289 -19.81 -11.19 -11.77
CA PRO A 289 -18.63 -12.00 -11.51
C PRO A 289 -18.18 -12.81 -12.72
N TRP A 290 -16.86 -12.88 -12.96
CA TRP A 290 -16.25 -13.66 -14.03
C TRP A 290 -15.00 -14.38 -13.57
N ARG A 291 -14.63 -15.46 -14.28
CA ARG A 291 -13.41 -16.21 -14.01
C ARG A 291 -12.20 -15.56 -14.66
N GLU A 292 -11.28 -15.01 -13.87
CA GLU A 292 -10.00 -14.47 -14.32
C GLU A 292 -8.93 -15.56 -14.29
N LYS A 293 -8.70 -16.19 -15.44
CA LYS A 293 -7.86 -17.40 -15.57
C LYS A 293 -6.37 -17.16 -15.28
N MET A 294 -5.89 -15.94 -15.45
CA MET A 294 -4.47 -15.61 -15.35
C MET A 294 -4.06 -15.03 -13.98
N ALA A 295 -5.03 -14.68 -13.14
CA ALA A 295 -4.75 -14.14 -11.81
C ALA A 295 -4.04 -15.17 -10.93
N MET A 296 -2.92 -14.77 -10.36
CA MET A 296 -2.06 -15.61 -9.52
C MET A 296 -2.50 -15.46 -8.07
N THR A 297 -2.89 -16.58 -7.44
CA THR A 297 -3.18 -16.64 -6.00
C THR A 297 -2.14 -17.43 -5.23
N LEU A 298 -1.97 -17.08 -3.94
CA LEU A 298 -0.98 -17.64 -3.02
C LEU A 298 -1.64 -18.35 -1.83
N HIS A 299 -2.95 -18.50 -1.82
CA HIS A 299 -3.69 -19.00 -0.66
C HIS A 299 -3.37 -20.47 -0.30
N ASP A 300 -2.77 -21.24 -1.22
CA ASP A 300 -2.33 -22.61 -0.97
C ASP A 300 -0.91 -22.68 -0.40
N CYS A 301 -0.18 -21.55 -0.37
CA CYS A 301 1.16 -21.51 0.22
C CYS A 301 1.08 -21.51 1.75
N PRO A 302 2.14 -21.96 2.45
CA PRO A 302 2.24 -21.83 3.90
C PRO A 302 2.08 -20.37 4.32
N ASP A 303 1.55 -20.16 5.53
CA ASP A 303 1.47 -18.83 6.10
C ASP A 303 2.85 -18.17 6.21
N PHE A 304 2.88 -16.86 5.93
CA PHE A 304 4.07 -16.05 6.05
C PHE A 304 3.84 -14.96 7.09
N TYR A 305 4.19 -15.27 8.34
CA TYR A 305 4.25 -14.33 9.45
C TYR A 305 5.69 -14.18 9.92
N VAL A 306 5.97 -13.05 10.56
CA VAL A 306 7.27 -12.77 11.19
C VAL A 306 7.10 -12.48 12.68
N ASP A 307 8.13 -12.78 13.47
CA ASP A 307 8.21 -12.41 14.87
C ASP A 307 8.51 -10.89 15.06
N ASN A 308 8.69 -10.46 16.29
CA ASN A 308 8.95 -9.05 16.62
C ASN A 308 10.30 -8.54 16.09
N GLU A 309 11.23 -9.44 15.75
CA GLU A 309 12.51 -9.14 15.11
C GLU A 309 12.46 -9.31 13.58
N GLY A 310 11.28 -9.63 13.04
CA GLY A 310 11.05 -9.84 11.61
C GLY A 310 11.58 -11.18 11.08
N ARG A 311 11.80 -12.19 11.94
CA ARG A 311 12.22 -13.54 11.51
C ARG A 311 10.98 -14.39 11.18
N PHE A 312 11.13 -15.34 10.27
CA PHE A 312 10.05 -16.28 9.94
C PHE A 312 9.56 -17.04 11.16
N THR A 313 8.24 -17.01 11.40
CA THR A 313 7.62 -17.84 12.43
C THR A 313 7.35 -19.27 11.95
N ASN A 314 7.14 -19.46 10.64
CA ASN A 314 6.94 -20.76 10.04
C ASN A 314 8.27 -21.33 9.51
N PRO A 315 8.78 -22.43 10.09
CA PRO A 315 10.07 -22.99 9.73
C PRO A 315 10.13 -23.57 8.31
N ILE A 316 8.99 -23.78 7.66
CA ILE A 316 8.92 -24.30 6.30
C ILE A 316 9.64 -23.38 5.30
N TRP A 317 9.68 -22.07 5.54
CA TRP A 317 10.38 -21.12 4.68
C TRP A 317 11.89 -21.32 4.69
N VAL A 318 12.46 -21.61 5.88
CA VAL A 318 13.88 -21.95 6.03
C VAL A 318 14.15 -23.31 5.39
N GLU A 319 13.30 -24.29 5.67
CA GLU A 319 13.42 -25.63 5.06
C GLU A 319 13.43 -25.53 3.53
N TRP A 320 12.50 -24.82 2.93
CA TRP A 320 12.43 -24.71 1.48
C TRP A 320 13.61 -23.93 0.87
N MET A 321 13.97 -22.78 1.45
CA MET A 321 14.97 -21.91 0.85
C MET A 321 16.41 -22.36 1.08
N VAL A 322 16.69 -22.91 2.25
CA VAL A 322 18.04 -23.29 2.68
C VAL A 322 18.28 -24.78 2.47
N ASN A 323 17.49 -25.66 3.09
CA ASN A 323 17.78 -27.08 3.14
C ASN A 323 17.40 -27.80 1.84
N LYS A 324 16.15 -27.63 1.38
CA LYS A 324 15.61 -28.39 0.26
C LYS A 324 16.08 -27.84 -1.09
N HIS A 325 15.90 -26.53 -1.34
CA HIS A 325 16.22 -25.94 -2.64
C HIS A 325 17.57 -25.25 -2.70
N LYS A 326 18.28 -25.15 -1.60
CA LYS A 326 19.65 -24.60 -1.50
C LYS A 326 19.81 -23.28 -2.25
N LYS A 327 18.81 -22.34 -2.04
CA LYS A 327 18.83 -21.02 -2.67
C LYS A 327 19.74 -20.06 -1.91
N TYR A 328 19.92 -20.32 -0.64
CA TYR A 328 20.80 -19.61 0.25
C TYR A 328 21.57 -20.59 1.11
N PRO A 329 22.82 -20.31 1.52
CA PRO A 329 23.59 -21.17 2.40
C PRO A 329 23.04 -21.21 3.83
N SER A 330 22.33 -20.13 4.26
CA SER A 330 21.67 -20.02 5.55
C SER A 330 20.48 -19.04 5.45
N VAL A 331 19.67 -18.97 6.49
CA VAL A 331 18.58 -18.00 6.58
C VAL A 331 19.12 -16.56 6.72
N GLU A 332 20.24 -16.38 7.37
CA GLU A 332 20.94 -15.10 7.51
C GLU A 332 21.34 -14.55 6.14
N ALA A 333 21.88 -15.39 5.25
CA ALA A 333 22.23 -15.00 3.87
C ALA A 333 20.99 -14.59 3.06
N PHE A 334 19.81 -15.19 3.33
CA PHE A 334 18.56 -14.70 2.76
C PHE A 334 18.23 -13.31 3.30
N TYR A 335 18.32 -13.10 4.62
CA TYR A 335 18.02 -11.82 5.25
C TYR A 335 18.97 -10.69 4.76
N GLU A 336 20.26 -10.99 4.62
CA GLU A 336 21.24 -10.06 4.03
C GLU A 336 20.88 -9.68 2.59
N THR A 337 20.51 -10.67 1.77
CA THR A 337 20.04 -10.42 0.40
C THR A 337 18.77 -9.57 0.40
N ALA A 338 17.86 -9.81 1.34
CA ALA A 338 16.62 -9.04 1.46
C ALA A 338 16.89 -7.54 1.75
N GLN A 339 17.94 -7.22 2.51
CA GLN A 339 18.32 -5.85 2.84
C GLN A 339 18.94 -5.09 1.66
N THR A 340 19.75 -5.78 0.85
CA THR A 340 20.50 -5.14 -0.24
C THR A 340 19.81 -5.28 -1.60
N GLU A 341 19.17 -6.42 -1.84
CA GLU A 341 18.53 -6.79 -3.11
C GLU A 341 17.10 -7.33 -2.88
N PRO A 342 16.15 -6.55 -2.28
CA PRO A 342 14.84 -7.06 -1.88
C PRO A 342 14.04 -7.68 -3.03
N ARG A 343 14.16 -7.16 -4.24
CA ARG A 343 13.49 -7.74 -5.42
C ARG A 343 14.06 -9.09 -5.83
N LYS A 344 15.36 -9.31 -5.65
CA LYS A 344 16.01 -10.60 -5.93
C LYS A 344 15.59 -11.64 -4.92
N ALA A 345 15.58 -11.29 -3.63
CA ALA A 345 15.10 -12.16 -2.56
C ALA A 345 13.64 -12.56 -2.80
N TRP A 346 12.76 -11.60 -3.10
CA TRP A 346 11.35 -11.83 -3.42
C TRP A 346 11.16 -12.77 -4.62
N LYS A 347 11.83 -12.51 -5.74
CA LYS A 347 11.80 -13.39 -6.91
C LYS A 347 12.30 -14.79 -6.62
N THR A 348 13.29 -14.93 -5.73
CA THR A 348 13.83 -16.24 -5.33
C THR A 348 12.81 -17.00 -4.50
N ALA A 349 12.14 -16.36 -3.53
CA ALA A 349 11.03 -16.95 -2.78
C ALA A 349 9.92 -17.45 -3.73
N PHE A 350 9.53 -16.67 -4.72
CA PHE A 350 8.54 -17.10 -5.73
C PHE A 350 8.99 -18.30 -6.59
N LYS A 351 10.29 -18.39 -6.91
CA LYS A 351 10.83 -19.57 -7.60
C LYS A 351 10.71 -20.83 -6.75
N VAL A 352 10.90 -20.70 -5.44
CA VAL A 352 10.73 -21.78 -4.47
C VAL A 352 9.26 -22.16 -4.37
N MET A 353 8.35 -21.22 -4.14
CA MET A 353 6.90 -21.44 -4.08
C MET A 353 6.37 -22.14 -5.34
N LYS A 354 6.85 -21.76 -6.53
CA LYS A 354 6.50 -22.42 -7.79
C LYS A 354 6.96 -23.88 -7.82
N LYS A 355 8.15 -24.21 -7.30
CA LYS A 355 8.66 -25.58 -7.20
C LYS A 355 7.84 -26.41 -6.21
N GLU A 356 7.39 -25.81 -5.12
CA GLU A 356 6.52 -26.42 -4.13
C GLU A 356 5.05 -26.49 -4.57
N LYS A 357 4.71 -25.96 -5.76
CA LYS A 357 3.39 -26.01 -6.38
C LYS A 357 2.28 -25.38 -5.53
N CYS A 358 2.62 -24.44 -4.65
CA CYS A 358 1.63 -23.75 -3.82
C CYS A 358 1.05 -22.49 -4.48
N ILE A 359 1.56 -22.11 -5.66
CA ILE A 359 1.01 -20.99 -6.45
C ILE A 359 -0.04 -21.53 -7.42
N SER A 360 -1.26 -21.05 -7.30
CA SER A 360 -2.38 -21.36 -8.17
C SER A 360 -2.72 -20.20 -9.12
N LYS A 361 -3.54 -20.47 -10.14
CA LYS A 361 -4.06 -19.48 -11.07
C LYS A 361 -5.54 -19.70 -11.32
N GLY A 362 -6.20 -18.59 -11.59
CA GLY A 362 -7.62 -18.56 -11.88
C GLY A 362 -8.45 -18.37 -10.62
N VAL A 363 -9.16 -17.26 -10.58
CA VAL A 363 -10.00 -16.82 -9.48
C VAL A 363 -11.28 -16.20 -10.03
N THR A 364 -12.32 -16.09 -9.21
CA THR A 364 -13.55 -15.38 -9.55
C THR A 364 -13.45 -13.95 -9.03
N ILE A 365 -13.62 -12.98 -9.93
CA ILE A 365 -13.59 -11.56 -9.60
C ILE A 365 -14.82 -10.86 -10.17
N GLY A 366 -15.13 -9.69 -9.61
CA GLY A 366 -16.23 -8.85 -10.08
C GLY A 366 -17.42 -8.85 -9.15
N GLY A 367 -18.30 -7.93 -9.38
CA GLY A 367 -19.54 -7.68 -8.66
C GLY A 367 -20.11 -6.33 -9.05
N ASP A 368 -21.35 -6.14 -8.71
CA ASP A 368 -22.11 -4.90 -8.96
C ASP A 368 -22.62 -4.32 -7.62
N ASN A 369 -21.70 -4.24 -6.66
CA ASN A 369 -22.03 -3.82 -5.30
C ASN A 369 -21.45 -2.43 -4.95
N ALA A 370 -21.02 -1.66 -5.95
CA ALA A 370 -20.40 -0.35 -5.76
C ALA A 370 -21.36 0.62 -5.02
N ASP A 371 -22.61 0.71 -5.46
CA ASP A 371 -23.60 1.62 -4.89
C ASP A 371 -24.01 1.21 -3.47
N VAL A 372 -24.06 -0.09 -3.17
CA VAL A 372 -24.35 -0.60 -1.83
C VAL A 372 -23.19 -0.35 -0.87
N TYR A 373 -21.96 -0.43 -1.36
CA TYR A 373 -20.76 -0.28 -0.55
C TYR A 373 -20.32 1.17 -0.34
N MET A 374 -20.56 2.05 -1.31
CA MET A 374 -20.12 3.44 -1.28
C MET A 374 -20.55 4.21 0.00
N PRO A 375 -21.81 4.11 0.46
CA PRO A 375 -22.20 4.78 1.72
C PRO A 375 -21.40 4.31 2.93
N GLN A 376 -21.13 3.01 3.07
CA GLN A 376 -20.33 2.47 4.16
C GLN A 376 -18.89 2.99 4.10
N PHE A 377 -18.30 3.00 2.91
CA PHE A 377 -16.95 3.51 2.66
C PHE A 377 -16.84 5.00 3.09
N ILE A 378 -17.76 5.84 2.61
CA ILE A 378 -17.75 7.28 2.91
C ILE A 378 -18.00 7.54 4.40
N ASN A 379 -19.00 6.89 4.98
CA ASN A 379 -19.38 7.10 6.39
C ASN A 379 -18.23 6.71 7.33
N PHE A 380 -17.52 5.63 7.04
CA PHE A 380 -16.37 5.24 7.85
C PHE A 380 -15.32 6.35 7.96
N PHE A 381 -14.98 7.00 6.85
CA PHE A 381 -14.00 8.10 6.87
C PHE A 381 -14.58 9.38 7.50
N LYS A 382 -15.84 9.68 7.28
CA LYS A 382 -16.52 10.82 7.93
C LYS A 382 -16.49 10.69 9.45
N GLU A 383 -16.93 9.56 9.97
CA GLU A 383 -17.03 9.31 11.41
C GLU A 383 -15.68 9.36 12.13
N ASN A 384 -14.58 9.06 11.45
CA ASN A 384 -13.26 8.97 12.06
C ASN A 384 -12.34 10.16 11.74
N LEU A 385 -12.66 10.97 10.73
CA LEU A 385 -11.77 12.06 10.28
C LEU A 385 -12.40 13.45 10.45
N LEU A 386 -13.72 13.57 10.45
CA LEU A 386 -14.41 14.84 10.68
C LEU A 386 -14.82 14.97 12.14
#